data_bc28ecb3b88d43f79abf687f8fdc9209
#
_entry.id   bc28ecb3b88d43f79abf687f8fdc9209
#
_cell.length_a   1.000
_cell.length_b   1.000
_cell.length_c   1.000
_cell.angle_alpha   90.00
_cell.angle_beta   90.00
_cell.angle_gamma   90.00
#
_symmetry.space_group_name_H-M   'P 1'
#
loop_
_entity.id
_entity.type
_entity.pdbx_description
1 polymer ?
#
loop_
_entity_poly.entity_id
_entity_poly.type
_entity_poly.pdbx_seq_one_letter_code
_entity_poly.pdbx_strand_id
1 'polypeptide(L)'
;MSSAPVTLASPELEVALRATLGDVCGPAARLDAWTATPITRHGRRRVVHFELDAGFSGRSDPHRLDWVGKFYDEDVEARRVAGLLEGLARSDGWRRGAFVVPTLLGYYAPRHLVLMTYETGEELTPALARSGAVVLEAIARALAALHAVSPPAALPCITTPAVVLEQVRARVAAMCERVPEAGGVLRRAFARLEREPPVDPRAPVFLHGDFGPAQLLWRGDRVVIFDFDRATLGDPALDLGTVLTQFRRSTLRKPGRLGDFATLRATLIDAYARHAGREPGLADRVGWYERATLLRKIHSLLFDTTRHPEPAALERRRAEAERLLKEIAAAVGSSLG
;
A
#
# COMPACT_ATOMS: atom_id res chain seq x y z
N MET A 1 -12.34 -24.63 2.76
CA MET A 1 -11.64 -25.56 1.85
C MET A 1 -10.16 -25.24 1.91
N SER A 2 -9.33 -26.17 2.35
CA SER A 2 -7.88 -26.00 2.48
C SER A 2 -7.29 -25.97 1.07
N SER A 3 -6.77 -24.82 0.64
CA SER A 3 -6.02 -24.74 -0.61
C SER A 3 -4.72 -25.54 -0.44
N ALA A 4 -4.51 -26.52 -1.31
CA ALA A 4 -3.27 -27.30 -1.37
C ALA A 4 -2.05 -26.36 -1.46
N PRO A 5 -0.91 -26.73 -0.85
CA PRO A 5 0.32 -25.96 -1.00
C PRO A 5 0.69 -25.93 -2.48
N VAL A 6 0.73 -24.73 -3.08
CA VAL A 6 1.28 -24.59 -4.44
C VAL A 6 2.75 -24.92 -4.35
N THR A 7 3.13 -26.03 -4.96
CA THR A 7 4.54 -26.33 -5.20
C THR A 7 5.08 -25.21 -6.08
N LEU A 8 6.03 -24.41 -5.56
CA LEU A 8 6.63 -23.28 -6.28
C LEU A 8 7.43 -23.70 -7.52
N ALA A 9 7.66 -25.00 -7.71
CA ALA A 9 8.27 -25.58 -8.88
C ALA A 9 7.24 -26.50 -9.57
N SER A 10 6.30 -25.93 -10.34
CA SER A 10 5.38 -26.72 -11.15
C SER A 10 5.65 -26.53 -12.64
N PRO A 11 5.45 -27.57 -13.49
CA PRO A 11 5.58 -27.45 -14.93
C PRO A 11 4.74 -26.33 -15.54
N GLU A 12 3.55 -26.09 -14.98
CA GLU A 12 2.66 -25.01 -15.43
C GLU A 12 3.25 -23.61 -15.18
N LEU A 13 3.97 -23.43 -14.08
CA LEU A 13 4.62 -22.16 -13.78
C LEU A 13 5.81 -21.93 -14.73
N GLU A 14 6.57 -22.97 -15.02
CA GLU A 14 7.64 -22.88 -16.00
C GLU A 14 7.10 -22.52 -17.40
N VAL A 15 5.97 -23.09 -17.82
CA VAL A 15 5.30 -22.70 -19.06
C VAL A 15 4.93 -21.22 -19.06
N ALA A 16 4.37 -20.70 -17.96
CA ALA A 16 4.04 -19.28 -17.85
C ALA A 16 5.28 -18.38 -17.93
N LEU A 17 6.38 -18.76 -17.25
CA LEU A 17 7.64 -18.00 -17.27
C LEU A 17 8.27 -18.01 -18.67
N ARG A 18 8.28 -19.16 -19.37
CA ARG A 18 8.81 -19.28 -20.74
C ARG A 18 8.00 -18.47 -21.74
N ALA A 19 6.66 -18.53 -21.67
CA ALA A 19 5.79 -17.74 -22.53
C ALA A 19 6.03 -16.24 -22.34
N THR A 20 6.00 -15.78 -21.07
CA THR A 20 6.25 -14.37 -20.75
C THR A 20 7.65 -13.93 -21.17
N LEU A 21 8.67 -14.78 -21.01
CA LEU A 21 10.03 -14.46 -21.46
C LEU A 21 10.09 -14.27 -22.99
N GLY A 22 9.40 -15.13 -23.73
CA GLY A 22 9.28 -14.99 -25.19
C GLY A 22 8.58 -13.71 -25.61
N ASP A 23 7.51 -13.31 -24.91
CA ASP A 23 6.76 -12.10 -25.19
C ASP A 23 7.58 -10.83 -24.89
N VAL A 24 8.34 -10.83 -23.77
CA VAL A 24 9.10 -9.66 -23.31
C VAL A 24 10.44 -9.50 -24.01
N CYS A 25 11.15 -10.62 -24.21
CA CYS A 25 12.53 -10.62 -24.72
C CYS A 25 12.66 -11.09 -26.16
N GLY A 26 11.55 -11.50 -26.76
CA GLY A 26 11.50 -12.04 -28.13
C GLY A 26 11.58 -13.56 -28.21
N PRO A 27 11.15 -14.15 -29.33
CA PRO A 27 11.00 -15.61 -29.51
C PRO A 27 12.31 -16.39 -29.45
N ALA A 28 13.45 -15.74 -29.58
CA ALA A 28 14.77 -16.35 -29.46
C ALA A 28 15.28 -16.47 -28.00
N ALA A 29 14.57 -15.88 -27.04
CA ALA A 29 14.91 -15.98 -25.62
C ALA A 29 14.57 -17.39 -25.09
N ARG A 30 15.49 -17.98 -24.34
CA ARG A 30 15.33 -19.30 -23.71
C ARG A 30 15.44 -19.15 -22.21
N LEU A 31 14.57 -19.82 -21.47
CA LEU A 31 14.70 -19.99 -20.03
C LEU A 31 15.60 -21.19 -19.75
N ASP A 32 16.81 -20.95 -19.29
CA ASP A 32 17.80 -21.99 -19.02
C ASP A 32 17.66 -22.54 -17.59
N ALA A 33 17.45 -21.66 -16.61
CA ALA A 33 17.18 -22.01 -15.21
C ALA A 33 16.28 -20.95 -14.55
N TRP A 34 15.65 -21.30 -13.43
CA TRP A 34 14.91 -20.36 -12.61
C TRP A 34 14.80 -20.83 -11.15
N THR A 35 14.67 -19.87 -10.24
CA THR A 35 14.37 -20.10 -8.83
C THR A 35 13.17 -19.28 -8.40
N ALA A 36 12.51 -19.69 -7.32
CA ALA A 36 11.34 -19.03 -6.79
C ALA A 36 11.45 -18.89 -5.27
N THR A 37 11.52 -17.66 -4.79
CA THR A 37 11.62 -17.35 -3.36
C THR A 37 10.38 -16.59 -2.90
N PRO A 38 9.62 -17.09 -1.91
CA PRO A 38 8.49 -16.36 -1.36
C PRO A 38 8.94 -15.06 -0.70
N ILE A 39 8.38 -13.91 -1.14
CA ILE A 39 8.62 -12.60 -0.52
C ILE A 39 7.69 -12.42 0.68
N THR A 40 6.41 -12.79 0.55
CA THR A 40 5.44 -12.71 1.64
C THR A 40 4.69 -14.02 1.79
N ARG A 41 4.48 -14.43 3.06
CA ARG A 41 3.72 -15.63 3.42
C ARG A 41 2.38 -15.29 4.07
N HIS A 42 1.82 -14.10 3.83
CA HIS A 42 0.70 -13.60 4.62
C HIS A 42 -0.62 -13.64 3.86
N GLY A 43 -1.57 -14.36 4.43
CA GLY A 43 -2.96 -14.39 3.98
C GLY A 43 -3.17 -15.21 2.71
N ARG A 44 -4.24 -14.87 1.98
CA ARG A 44 -4.68 -15.54 0.76
C ARG A 44 -3.84 -15.21 -0.48
N ARG A 45 -2.92 -14.25 -0.39
CA ARG A 45 -2.10 -13.79 -1.50
C ARG A 45 -0.66 -14.24 -1.31
N ARG A 46 -0.07 -14.72 -2.39
CA ARG A 46 1.34 -15.12 -2.40
C ARG A 46 2.08 -14.22 -3.36
N VAL A 47 3.18 -13.65 -2.87
CA VAL A 47 4.12 -12.89 -3.68
C VAL A 47 5.43 -13.65 -3.70
N VAL A 48 5.94 -13.89 -4.89
CA VAL A 48 7.12 -14.71 -5.15
C VAL A 48 8.10 -13.90 -5.98
N HIS A 49 9.36 -13.92 -5.60
CA HIS A 49 10.47 -13.44 -6.40
C HIS A 49 10.96 -14.59 -7.28
N PHE A 50 11.02 -14.36 -8.57
CA PHE A 50 11.58 -15.25 -9.56
C PHE A 50 12.92 -14.70 -10.04
N GLU A 51 13.96 -15.50 -9.92
CA GLU A 51 15.26 -15.24 -10.54
C GLU A 51 15.37 -16.18 -11.74
N LEU A 52 15.58 -15.63 -12.93
CA LEU A 52 15.58 -16.34 -14.19
C LEU A 52 16.94 -16.18 -14.85
N ASP A 53 17.53 -17.29 -15.29
CA ASP A 53 18.69 -17.30 -16.18
C ASP A 53 18.17 -17.48 -17.63
N ALA A 54 18.32 -16.43 -18.42
CA ALA A 54 17.83 -16.39 -19.81
C ALA A 54 18.98 -16.41 -20.81
N GLY A 55 18.95 -17.37 -21.74
CA GLY A 55 19.85 -17.43 -22.87
C GLY A 55 19.31 -16.65 -24.06
N PHE A 56 20.19 -15.95 -24.79
CA PHE A 56 19.87 -15.22 -26.02
C PHE A 56 20.76 -15.65 -27.15
N SER A 57 20.19 -15.79 -28.36
CA SER A 57 20.96 -16.15 -29.55
C SER A 57 22.10 -15.17 -29.82
N GLY A 58 23.34 -15.68 -29.93
CA GLY A 58 24.53 -14.86 -30.17
C GLY A 58 25.21 -14.29 -28.94
N ARG A 59 24.76 -14.65 -27.72
CA ARG A 59 25.43 -14.34 -26.45
C ARG A 59 25.82 -15.64 -25.74
N SER A 60 27.05 -15.69 -25.21
CA SER A 60 27.57 -16.85 -24.48
C SER A 60 27.15 -16.88 -23.00
N ASP A 61 26.90 -15.73 -22.43
CA ASP A 61 26.59 -15.63 -21.01
C ASP A 61 25.08 -15.51 -20.76
N PRO A 62 24.52 -16.26 -19.79
CA PRO A 62 23.13 -16.13 -19.40
C PRO A 62 22.86 -14.72 -18.84
N HIS A 63 21.72 -14.15 -19.19
CA HIS A 63 21.26 -12.89 -18.66
C HIS A 63 20.31 -13.14 -17.49
N ARG A 64 20.66 -12.62 -16.31
CA ARG A 64 19.82 -12.76 -15.12
C ARG A 64 18.70 -11.73 -15.15
N LEU A 65 17.48 -12.21 -14.97
CA LEU A 65 16.26 -11.40 -14.88
C LEU A 65 15.60 -11.64 -13.52
N ASP A 66 15.12 -10.57 -12.91
CA ASP A 66 14.39 -10.60 -11.66
C ASP A 66 12.95 -10.17 -11.88
N TRP A 67 12.00 -11.08 -11.58
CA TRP A 67 10.56 -10.85 -11.72
C TRP A 67 9.84 -11.06 -10.40
N VAL A 68 8.65 -10.45 -10.28
CA VAL A 68 7.71 -10.71 -9.19
C VAL A 68 6.48 -11.36 -9.76
N GLY A 69 6.08 -12.47 -9.17
CA GLY A 69 4.78 -13.09 -9.40
C GLY A 69 3.86 -12.87 -8.22
N LYS A 70 2.65 -12.39 -8.49
CA LYS A 70 1.59 -12.24 -7.50
C LYS A 70 0.42 -13.13 -7.85
N PHE A 71 0.12 -14.08 -6.97
CA PHE A 71 -0.99 -15.03 -7.11
C PHE A 71 -2.21 -14.50 -6.37
N TYR A 72 -3.35 -14.56 -7.03
CA TYR A 72 -4.64 -14.18 -6.49
C TYR A 72 -5.55 -15.40 -6.35
N ASP A 73 -6.49 -15.33 -5.40
CA ASP A 73 -7.50 -16.37 -5.25
C ASP A 73 -8.56 -16.28 -6.37
N GLU A 74 -8.84 -15.05 -6.84
CA GLU A 74 -9.88 -14.75 -7.82
C GLU A 74 -9.30 -14.16 -9.10
N ASP A 75 -9.75 -14.67 -10.25
CA ASP A 75 -9.35 -14.21 -11.57
C ASP A 75 -9.68 -12.72 -11.80
N VAL A 76 -10.83 -12.28 -11.33
CA VAL A 76 -11.27 -10.89 -11.46
C VAL A 76 -10.34 -9.89 -10.77
N GLU A 77 -9.79 -10.26 -9.60
CA GLU A 77 -8.82 -9.42 -8.90
C GLU A 77 -7.49 -9.36 -9.67
N ALA A 78 -7.00 -10.50 -10.14
CA ALA A 78 -5.76 -10.59 -10.89
C ALA A 78 -5.83 -9.75 -12.18
N ARG A 79 -6.89 -9.91 -12.98
CA ARG A 79 -7.12 -9.12 -14.20
C ARG A 79 -7.21 -7.63 -13.92
N ARG A 80 -7.90 -7.24 -12.85
CA ARG A 80 -8.03 -5.86 -12.44
C ARG A 80 -6.67 -5.24 -12.15
N VAL A 81 -5.83 -5.92 -11.36
CA VAL A 81 -4.48 -5.42 -11.02
C VAL A 81 -3.56 -5.40 -12.25
N ALA A 82 -3.62 -6.41 -13.11
CA ALA A 82 -2.87 -6.41 -14.37
C ALA A 82 -3.25 -5.20 -15.24
N GLY A 83 -4.55 -4.95 -15.43
CA GLY A 83 -5.03 -3.78 -16.20
C GLY A 83 -4.66 -2.43 -15.56
N LEU A 84 -4.64 -2.35 -14.22
CA LEU A 84 -4.17 -1.16 -13.50
C LEU A 84 -2.68 -0.89 -13.76
N LEU A 85 -1.82 -1.90 -13.63
CA LEU A 85 -0.38 -1.75 -13.88
C LEU A 85 -0.11 -1.30 -15.32
N GLU A 86 -0.79 -1.93 -16.28
CA GLU A 86 -0.67 -1.57 -17.69
C GLU A 86 -1.10 -0.12 -17.97
N GLY A 87 -2.21 0.32 -17.39
CA GLY A 87 -2.69 1.69 -17.54
C GLY A 87 -1.81 2.72 -16.83
N LEU A 88 -1.33 2.41 -15.62
CA LEU A 88 -0.42 3.30 -14.88
C LEU A 88 0.90 3.51 -15.64
N ALA A 89 1.46 2.47 -16.24
CA ALA A 89 2.67 2.56 -17.06
C ALA A 89 2.50 3.39 -18.35
N ARG A 90 1.26 3.68 -18.78
CA ARG A 90 0.94 4.57 -19.90
C ARG A 90 0.58 5.98 -19.46
N SER A 91 0.45 6.24 -18.16
CA SER A 91 0.03 7.54 -17.62
C SER A 91 1.08 8.62 -17.83
N ASP A 92 0.64 9.87 -17.89
CA ASP A 92 1.53 11.01 -18.01
C ASP A 92 2.41 11.20 -16.78
N GLY A 93 1.92 10.85 -15.58
CA GLY A 93 2.69 10.91 -14.35
C GLY A 93 3.89 9.94 -14.39
N TRP A 94 3.68 8.73 -14.88
CA TRP A 94 4.74 7.73 -15.06
C TRP A 94 5.73 8.19 -16.16
N ARG A 95 5.24 8.60 -17.34
CA ARG A 95 6.09 9.06 -18.45
C ARG A 95 6.98 10.24 -18.07
N ARG A 96 6.49 11.16 -17.24
CA ARG A 96 7.26 12.31 -16.71
C ARG A 96 8.14 11.96 -15.52
N GLY A 97 8.17 10.70 -15.09
CA GLY A 97 9.01 10.24 -13.99
C GLY A 97 8.58 10.75 -12.61
N ALA A 98 7.31 11.14 -12.44
CA ALA A 98 6.80 11.56 -11.14
C ALA A 98 6.78 10.40 -10.13
N PHE A 99 6.54 9.18 -10.60
CA PHE A 99 6.59 7.93 -9.84
C PHE A 99 7.03 6.77 -10.74
N VAL A 100 7.37 5.65 -10.14
CA VAL A 100 7.63 4.38 -10.81
C VAL A 100 6.61 3.35 -10.29
N VAL A 101 6.13 2.48 -11.16
CA VAL A 101 5.34 1.29 -10.81
C VAL A 101 5.98 0.07 -11.46
N PRO A 102 5.82 -1.13 -10.90
CA PRO A 102 6.23 -2.35 -11.57
C PRO A 102 5.59 -2.46 -12.96
N THR A 103 6.37 -2.80 -13.95
CA THR A 103 5.86 -3.02 -15.31
C THR A 103 5.20 -4.40 -15.37
N LEU A 104 3.97 -4.46 -15.89
CA LEU A 104 3.32 -5.73 -16.19
C LEU A 104 4.12 -6.46 -17.27
N LEU A 105 4.54 -7.69 -17.01
CA LEU A 105 5.23 -8.56 -17.94
C LEU A 105 4.28 -9.58 -18.57
N GLY A 106 3.34 -10.10 -17.78
CA GLY A 106 2.36 -11.05 -18.25
C GLY A 106 1.27 -11.35 -17.22
N TYR A 107 0.17 -11.92 -17.73
CA TYR A 107 -0.91 -12.45 -16.91
C TYR A 107 -1.19 -13.90 -17.33
N TYR A 108 -1.12 -14.80 -16.37
CA TYR A 108 -1.37 -16.21 -16.57
C TYR A 108 -2.67 -16.65 -15.90
N ALA A 109 -3.75 -16.73 -16.68
CA ALA A 109 -5.12 -16.99 -16.21
C ALA A 109 -5.28 -18.29 -15.41
N PRO A 110 -4.71 -19.47 -15.82
CA PRO A 110 -4.90 -20.72 -15.09
C PRO A 110 -4.47 -20.70 -13.62
N ARG A 111 -3.65 -19.74 -13.23
CA ARG A 111 -3.13 -19.60 -11.87
C ARG A 111 -3.45 -18.24 -11.25
N HIS A 112 -4.24 -17.41 -11.92
CA HIS A 112 -4.51 -16.02 -11.53
C HIS A 112 -3.20 -15.29 -11.16
N LEU A 113 -2.15 -15.52 -11.97
CA LEU A 113 -0.80 -15.03 -11.73
C LEU A 113 -0.54 -13.77 -12.54
N VAL A 114 -0.18 -12.70 -11.86
CA VAL A 114 0.34 -11.47 -12.45
C VAL A 114 1.85 -11.47 -12.32
N LEU A 115 2.56 -11.44 -13.45
CA LEU A 115 4.02 -11.32 -13.54
C LEU A 115 4.38 -9.86 -13.81
N MET A 116 5.35 -9.35 -13.08
CA MET A 116 5.79 -7.95 -13.17
C MET A 116 7.30 -7.83 -12.89
N THR A 117 7.88 -6.69 -13.24
CA THR A 117 9.29 -6.39 -12.93
C THR A 117 9.53 -6.39 -11.42
N TYR A 118 10.70 -6.87 -11.01
CA TYR A 118 11.20 -6.70 -9.64
C TYR A 118 11.80 -5.32 -9.49
N GLU A 119 11.18 -4.49 -8.68
CA GLU A 119 11.64 -3.12 -8.45
C GLU A 119 12.55 -3.05 -7.22
N THR A 120 13.70 -2.43 -7.39
CA THR A 120 14.67 -2.20 -6.31
C THR A 120 14.58 -0.79 -5.78
N GLY A 121 15.03 -0.59 -4.56
CA GLY A 121 15.09 0.70 -3.89
C GLY A 121 15.32 0.54 -2.39
N GLU A 122 15.56 1.65 -1.72
CA GLU A 122 15.68 1.68 -0.27
C GLU A 122 14.28 1.74 0.37
N GLU A 123 14.12 1.12 1.54
CA GLU A 123 12.89 1.29 2.34
C GLU A 123 12.63 2.78 2.63
N LEU A 124 11.38 3.21 2.48
CA LEU A 124 11.03 4.63 2.59
C LEU A 124 11.33 5.24 3.97
N THR A 125 11.11 4.49 5.06
CA THR A 125 11.29 5.04 6.43
C THR A 125 12.73 5.39 6.75
N PRO A 126 13.76 4.57 6.43
CA PRO A 126 15.16 4.98 6.54
C PRO A 126 15.53 6.18 5.66
N ALA A 127 15.08 6.19 4.40
CA ALA A 127 15.30 7.30 3.48
C ALA A 127 14.71 8.61 4.02
N LEU A 128 13.48 8.57 4.53
CA LEU A 128 12.80 9.71 5.15
C LEU A 128 13.56 10.23 6.39
N ALA A 129 14.10 9.33 7.22
CA ALA A 129 14.88 9.71 8.39
C ALA A 129 16.16 10.45 8.04
N ARG A 130 16.77 10.14 6.89
CA ARG A 130 18.01 10.72 6.41
C ARG A 130 17.81 12.01 5.60
N SER A 131 16.79 12.05 4.75
CA SER A 131 16.60 13.09 3.72
C SER A 131 15.17 13.64 3.71
N GLY A 132 14.60 13.91 4.90
CA GLY A 132 13.20 14.19 5.16
C GLY A 132 12.46 15.03 4.11
N ALA A 133 12.90 16.28 3.89
CA ALA A 133 12.23 17.21 2.97
C ALA A 133 12.21 16.71 1.52
N VAL A 134 13.31 16.13 1.04
CA VAL A 134 13.42 15.62 -0.34
C VAL A 134 12.51 14.42 -0.56
N VAL A 135 12.45 13.51 0.41
CA VAL A 135 11.58 12.33 0.34
C VAL A 135 10.11 12.74 0.42
N LEU A 136 9.75 13.69 1.30
CA LEU A 136 8.36 14.19 1.40
C LEU A 136 7.91 14.88 0.12
N GLU A 137 8.78 15.67 -0.51
CA GLU A 137 8.51 16.32 -1.80
C GLU A 137 8.26 15.28 -2.91
N ALA A 138 9.07 14.22 -2.96
CA ALA A 138 8.90 13.15 -3.95
C ALA A 138 7.61 12.35 -3.70
N ILE A 139 7.24 12.06 -2.45
CA ILE A 139 5.96 11.43 -2.10
C ILE A 139 4.79 12.31 -2.54
N ALA A 140 4.84 13.61 -2.24
CA ALA A 140 3.81 14.56 -2.61
C ALA A 140 3.61 14.65 -4.11
N ARG A 141 4.71 14.77 -4.87
CA ARG A 141 4.71 14.78 -6.34
C ARG A 141 4.12 13.50 -6.91
N ALA A 142 4.55 12.35 -6.38
CA ALA A 142 4.07 11.05 -6.82
C ALA A 142 2.57 10.87 -6.56
N LEU A 143 2.09 11.23 -5.37
CA LEU A 143 0.67 11.18 -5.03
C LEU A 143 -0.16 12.11 -5.91
N ALA A 144 0.26 13.37 -6.11
CA ALA A 144 -0.47 14.30 -6.95
C ALA A 144 -0.55 13.80 -8.41
N ALA A 145 0.53 13.23 -8.92
CA ALA A 145 0.55 12.66 -10.25
C ALA A 145 -0.30 11.38 -10.36
N LEU A 146 -0.33 10.53 -9.30
CA LEU A 146 -1.17 9.34 -9.23
C LEU A 146 -2.66 9.72 -9.20
N HIS A 147 -3.04 10.69 -8.38
CA HIS A 147 -4.42 11.18 -8.28
C HIS A 147 -4.92 11.87 -9.56
N ALA A 148 -4.01 12.33 -10.41
CA ALA A 148 -4.36 12.90 -11.72
C ALA A 148 -4.55 11.84 -12.83
N VAL A 149 -4.29 10.55 -12.54
CA VAL A 149 -4.46 9.47 -13.51
C VAL A 149 -5.95 9.20 -13.71
N SER A 150 -6.41 9.20 -14.97
CA SER A 150 -7.71 8.60 -15.29
C SER A 150 -7.66 7.10 -15.06
N PRO A 151 -8.61 6.52 -14.32
CA PRO A 151 -8.58 5.10 -14.01
C PRO A 151 -8.51 4.24 -15.28
N PRO A 152 -7.49 3.39 -15.45
CA PRO A 152 -7.32 2.61 -16.66
C PRO A 152 -8.29 1.44 -16.79
N ALA A 153 -8.93 1.04 -15.70
CA ALA A 153 -9.91 -0.04 -15.64
C ALA A 153 -11.05 0.32 -14.68
N ALA A 154 -12.19 -0.34 -14.83
CA ALA A 154 -13.30 -0.21 -13.90
C ALA A 154 -12.87 -0.61 -12.49
N LEU A 155 -12.99 0.31 -11.54
CA LEU A 155 -12.72 0.06 -10.13
C LEU A 155 -13.97 -0.47 -9.43
N PRO A 156 -13.82 -1.39 -8.45
CA PRO A 156 -14.97 -2.09 -7.87
C PRO A 156 -15.89 -1.17 -7.05
N CYS A 157 -15.39 -0.05 -6.55
CA CYS A 157 -16.15 0.87 -5.71
C CYS A 157 -15.56 2.27 -5.64
N ILE A 158 -16.38 3.19 -5.15
CA ILE A 158 -15.94 4.52 -4.72
C ILE A 158 -15.87 4.51 -3.19
N THR A 159 -14.72 4.86 -2.64
CA THR A 159 -14.53 4.98 -1.18
C THR A 159 -14.96 6.36 -0.73
N THR A 160 -16.23 6.48 -0.35
CA THR A 160 -16.80 7.71 0.23
C THR A 160 -16.57 7.78 1.74
N PRO A 161 -16.71 8.95 2.39
CA PRO A 161 -16.70 9.06 3.85
C PRO A 161 -17.73 8.13 4.53
N ALA A 162 -18.90 7.93 3.93
CA ALA A 162 -19.93 7.03 4.45
C ALA A 162 -19.45 5.57 4.46
N VAL A 163 -18.79 5.10 3.40
CA VAL A 163 -18.18 3.77 3.32
C VAL A 163 -17.08 3.61 4.37
N VAL A 164 -16.26 4.63 4.58
CA VAL A 164 -15.22 4.62 5.63
C VAL A 164 -15.84 4.55 7.02
N LEU A 165 -16.88 5.35 7.30
CA LEU A 165 -17.59 5.35 8.58
C LEU A 165 -18.17 3.97 8.88
N GLU A 166 -18.84 3.33 7.92
CA GLU A 166 -19.41 2.00 8.11
C GLU A 166 -18.33 0.96 8.44
N GLN A 167 -17.23 0.98 7.72
CA GLN A 167 -16.09 0.12 8.00
C GLN A 167 -15.48 0.36 9.39
N VAL A 168 -15.40 1.61 9.84
CA VAL A 168 -14.86 1.97 11.16
C VAL A 168 -15.84 1.60 12.26
N ARG A 169 -17.15 1.78 12.06
CA ARG A 169 -18.21 1.43 13.03
C ARG A 169 -18.12 -0.03 13.45
N ALA A 170 -18.11 -0.95 12.48
CA ALA A 170 -18.01 -2.38 12.75
C ALA A 170 -16.73 -2.72 13.54
N ARG A 171 -15.60 -2.09 13.20
CA ARG A 171 -14.33 -2.29 13.90
C ARG A 171 -14.32 -1.74 15.32
N VAL A 172 -14.92 -0.57 15.54
CA VAL A 172 -15.03 0.04 16.87
C VAL A 172 -15.92 -0.82 17.77
N ALA A 173 -17.03 -1.35 17.27
CA ALA A 173 -17.87 -2.28 18.02
C ALA A 173 -17.06 -3.50 18.48
N ALA A 174 -16.37 -4.17 17.58
CA ALA A 174 -15.52 -5.31 17.91
C ALA A 174 -14.40 -4.97 18.90
N MET A 175 -13.77 -3.78 18.76
CA MET A 175 -12.75 -3.33 19.73
C MET A 175 -13.32 -3.05 21.10
N CYS A 176 -14.54 -2.48 21.22
CA CYS A 176 -15.19 -2.26 22.51
C CYS A 176 -15.50 -3.56 23.25
N GLU A 177 -15.77 -4.65 22.53
CA GLU A 177 -15.94 -5.98 23.13
C GLU A 177 -14.60 -6.59 23.55
N ARG A 178 -13.56 -6.40 22.76
CA ARG A 178 -12.23 -6.99 22.98
C ARG A 178 -11.41 -6.30 24.06
N VAL A 179 -11.59 -4.96 24.21
CA VAL A 179 -10.85 -4.08 25.13
C VAL A 179 -11.86 -3.14 25.80
N PRO A 180 -12.72 -3.65 26.73
CA PRO A 180 -13.81 -2.89 27.32
C PRO A 180 -13.36 -1.61 28.03
N GLU A 181 -12.18 -1.63 28.65
CA GLU A 181 -11.55 -0.49 29.32
C GLU A 181 -11.29 0.70 28.38
N ALA A 182 -11.04 0.45 27.09
CA ALA A 182 -10.89 1.48 26.06
C ALA A 182 -12.22 1.87 25.40
N GLY A 183 -13.33 1.18 25.70
CA GLY A 183 -14.60 1.34 25.01
C GLY A 183 -15.16 2.76 25.03
N GLY A 184 -15.01 3.48 26.15
CA GLY A 184 -15.42 4.88 26.27
C GLY A 184 -14.63 5.81 25.33
N VAL A 185 -13.33 5.64 25.25
CA VAL A 185 -12.43 6.40 24.36
C VAL A 185 -12.75 6.11 22.90
N LEU A 186 -12.90 4.84 22.54
CA LEU A 186 -13.19 4.39 21.17
C LEU A 186 -14.53 4.94 20.67
N ARG A 187 -15.60 4.88 21.48
CA ARG A 187 -16.91 5.44 21.12
C ARG A 187 -16.85 6.95 20.92
N ARG A 188 -16.14 7.71 21.79
CA ARG A 188 -15.99 9.17 21.64
C ARG A 188 -15.19 9.52 20.37
N ALA A 189 -14.12 8.79 20.10
CA ALA A 189 -13.32 9.00 18.89
C ALA A 189 -14.15 8.74 17.62
N PHE A 190 -14.97 7.70 17.62
CA PHE A 190 -15.85 7.39 16.51
C PHE A 190 -16.98 8.41 16.36
N ALA A 191 -17.64 8.81 17.46
CA ALA A 191 -18.69 9.83 17.44
C ALA A 191 -18.19 11.18 16.89
N ARG A 192 -16.90 11.52 17.09
CA ARG A 192 -16.30 12.70 16.47
C ARG A 192 -16.19 12.57 14.95
N LEU A 193 -15.87 11.37 14.42
CA LEU A 193 -15.86 11.13 12.98
C LEU A 193 -17.26 11.23 12.38
N GLU A 194 -18.27 10.71 13.06
CA GLU A 194 -19.66 10.74 12.59
C GLU A 194 -20.25 12.14 12.53
N ARG A 195 -19.85 13.04 13.43
CA ARG A 195 -20.37 14.42 13.47
C ARG A 195 -19.84 15.31 12.36
N GLU A 196 -18.63 15.05 11.88
CA GLU A 196 -17.92 15.95 10.97
C GLU A 196 -17.36 15.17 9.76
N PRO A 197 -18.20 14.42 8.99
CA PRO A 197 -17.70 13.76 7.82
C PRO A 197 -17.27 14.81 6.78
N PRO A 198 -16.14 14.62 6.12
CA PRO A 198 -15.68 15.57 5.12
C PRO A 198 -16.61 15.57 3.90
N VAL A 199 -16.79 16.76 3.35
CA VAL A 199 -17.39 16.93 2.02
C VAL A 199 -16.24 17.24 1.06
N ASP A 200 -16.03 16.36 0.08
CA ASP A 200 -15.10 16.66 -1.01
C ASP A 200 -15.85 17.46 -2.07
N PRO A 201 -15.37 18.65 -2.41
CA PRO A 201 -15.98 19.47 -3.46
C PRO A 201 -15.65 18.97 -4.88
N ARG A 202 -14.75 18.00 -5.00
CA ARG A 202 -14.27 17.46 -6.29
C ARG A 202 -14.93 16.12 -6.64
N ALA A 203 -14.86 15.78 -7.94
CA ALA A 203 -15.13 14.42 -8.38
C ALA A 203 -14.08 13.45 -7.78
N PRO A 204 -14.49 12.21 -7.45
CA PRO A 204 -13.57 11.21 -6.95
C PRO A 204 -12.40 10.99 -7.91
N VAL A 205 -11.17 10.93 -7.36
CA VAL A 205 -9.94 10.66 -8.10
C VAL A 205 -9.47 9.23 -7.89
N PHE A 206 -8.53 8.80 -8.74
CA PHE A 206 -7.87 7.50 -8.56
C PHE A 206 -7.02 7.51 -7.29
N LEU A 207 -7.20 6.53 -6.42
CA LEU A 207 -6.48 6.34 -5.18
C LEU A 207 -5.74 5.01 -5.16
N HIS A 208 -4.62 4.96 -4.47
CA HIS A 208 -3.95 3.72 -4.12
C HIS A 208 -4.77 2.91 -3.08
N GLY A 209 -5.41 3.59 -2.14
CA GLY A 209 -6.29 3.00 -1.12
C GLY A 209 -5.60 2.34 0.08
N ASP A 210 -4.28 2.12 0.01
CA ASP A 210 -3.43 1.65 1.13
C ASP A 210 -2.03 2.27 1.06
N PHE A 211 -1.96 3.55 0.68
CA PHE A 211 -0.70 4.25 0.45
C PHE A 211 0.09 4.42 1.75
N GLY A 212 1.24 3.74 1.86
CA GLY A 212 2.05 3.77 3.06
C GLY A 212 3.49 3.33 2.82
N PRO A 213 4.40 3.51 3.81
CA PRO A 213 5.82 3.20 3.64
C PRO A 213 6.13 1.76 3.21
N ALA A 214 5.24 0.81 3.54
CA ALA A 214 5.41 -0.59 3.17
C ALA A 214 5.11 -0.87 1.69
N GLN A 215 4.44 0.05 1.00
CA GLN A 215 4.11 0.01 -0.42
C GLN A 215 4.99 0.94 -1.26
N LEU A 216 6.08 1.48 -0.65
CA LEU A 216 6.95 2.46 -1.29
C LEU A 216 8.41 2.10 -1.13
N LEU A 217 9.18 2.22 -2.22
CA LEU A 217 10.64 2.23 -2.17
C LEU A 217 11.16 3.59 -2.64
N TRP A 218 12.27 4.01 -2.03
CA TRP A 218 12.99 5.22 -2.40
C TRP A 218 14.09 4.91 -3.42
N ARG A 219 14.12 5.65 -4.51
CA ARG A 219 15.11 5.50 -5.59
C ARG A 219 15.84 6.82 -5.88
N GLY A 220 16.30 7.48 -4.81
CA GLY A 220 17.16 8.68 -4.90
C GLY A 220 16.46 9.99 -5.25
N ASP A 221 15.61 10.02 -6.25
CA ASP A 221 14.88 11.21 -6.72
C ASP A 221 13.36 11.00 -6.83
N ARG A 222 12.91 9.74 -6.78
CA ARG A 222 11.52 9.33 -6.95
C ARG A 222 11.14 8.15 -6.09
N VAL A 223 9.84 7.90 -5.98
CA VAL A 223 9.30 6.74 -5.29
C VAL A 223 8.83 5.69 -6.28
N VAL A 224 9.07 4.43 -5.95
CA VAL A 224 8.41 3.28 -6.57
C VAL A 224 7.16 2.98 -5.76
N ILE A 225 6.01 2.84 -6.41
CA ILE A 225 4.72 2.52 -5.79
C ILE A 225 4.30 1.13 -6.25
N PHE A 226 3.97 0.25 -5.32
CA PHE A 226 3.50 -1.10 -5.63
C PHE A 226 2.32 -1.49 -4.75
N ASP A 227 1.68 -2.64 -5.05
CA ASP A 227 0.54 -3.19 -4.31
C ASP A 227 -0.78 -2.39 -4.46
N PHE A 228 -1.25 -2.28 -5.70
CA PHE A 228 -2.52 -1.62 -6.05
C PHE A 228 -3.78 -2.46 -5.79
N ASP A 229 -3.72 -3.45 -4.91
CA ASP A 229 -4.86 -4.33 -4.61
C ASP A 229 -6.06 -3.60 -4.03
N ARG A 230 -5.82 -2.49 -3.33
CA ARG A 230 -6.85 -1.65 -2.72
C ARG A 230 -7.18 -0.40 -3.52
N ALA A 231 -6.69 -0.32 -4.75
CA ALA A 231 -6.97 0.84 -5.60
C ALA A 231 -8.47 1.06 -5.76
N THR A 232 -8.89 2.32 -5.66
CA THR A 232 -10.29 2.76 -5.64
C THR A 232 -10.42 4.17 -6.19
N LEU A 233 -11.64 4.67 -6.27
CA LEU A 233 -11.91 6.10 -6.45
C LEU A 233 -12.28 6.74 -5.11
N GLY A 234 -11.94 8.01 -4.89
CA GLY A 234 -12.33 8.72 -3.68
C GLY A 234 -11.65 10.08 -3.50
N ASP A 235 -11.70 10.58 -2.27
CA ASP A 235 -11.05 11.83 -1.86
C ASP A 235 -9.52 11.60 -1.71
N PRO A 236 -8.67 12.40 -2.39
CA PRO A 236 -7.21 12.29 -2.26
C PRO A 236 -6.70 12.40 -0.81
N ALA A 237 -7.44 13.03 0.08
CA ALA A 237 -7.13 13.10 1.50
C ALA A 237 -7.06 11.73 2.18
N LEU A 238 -7.68 10.68 1.62
CA LEU A 238 -7.60 9.31 2.14
C LEU A 238 -6.17 8.75 2.06
N ASP A 239 -5.50 8.86 0.91
CA ASP A 239 -4.13 8.36 0.76
C ASP A 239 -3.14 9.19 1.59
N LEU A 240 -3.31 10.52 1.63
CA LEU A 240 -2.54 11.40 2.52
C LEU A 240 -2.72 11.03 3.99
N GLY A 241 -3.96 10.86 4.45
CA GLY A 241 -4.26 10.45 5.82
C GLY A 241 -3.71 9.05 6.16
N THR A 242 -3.69 8.15 5.18
CA THR A 242 -3.14 6.80 5.35
C THR A 242 -1.63 6.84 5.56
N VAL A 243 -0.87 7.53 4.70
CA VAL A 243 0.60 7.61 4.83
C VAL A 243 1.00 8.38 6.10
N LEU A 244 0.30 9.47 6.43
CA LEU A 244 0.57 10.25 7.65
C LEU A 244 0.31 9.43 8.91
N THR A 245 -0.76 8.63 8.95
CA THR A 245 -0.99 7.69 10.06
C THR A 245 0.15 6.69 10.22
N GLN A 246 0.72 6.19 9.12
CA GLN A 246 1.87 5.27 9.19
C GLN A 246 3.15 5.98 9.66
N PHE A 247 3.39 7.23 9.25
CA PHE A 247 4.50 8.03 9.75
C PHE A 247 4.34 8.32 11.25
N ARG A 248 3.15 8.72 11.70
CA ARG A 248 2.84 8.90 13.14
C ARG A 248 3.15 7.65 13.94
N ARG A 249 2.73 6.47 13.47
CA ARG A 249 3.07 5.19 14.10
C ARG A 249 4.59 4.96 14.17
N SER A 250 5.32 5.36 13.13
CA SER A 250 6.78 5.24 13.10
C SER A 250 7.45 6.16 14.12
N THR A 251 6.97 7.39 14.30
CA THR A 251 7.47 8.31 15.34
C THR A 251 7.19 7.80 16.74
N LEU A 252 6.03 7.19 16.98
CA LEU A 252 5.69 6.60 18.28
C LEU A 252 6.50 5.35 18.62
N ARG A 253 6.83 4.54 17.61
CA ARG A 253 7.67 3.35 17.81
C ARG A 253 9.14 3.69 18.06
N LYS A 254 9.64 4.73 17.41
CA LYS A 254 11.04 5.21 17.49
C LYS A 254 11.04 6.74 17.57
N PRO A 255 10.84 7.31 18.78
CA PRO A 255 10.84 8.76 18.99
C PRO A 255 12.12 9.40 18.44
N GLY A 256 12.00 10.56 17.82
CA GLY A 256 13.13 11.33 17.25
C GLY A 256 13.61 10.86 15.89
N ARG A 257 13.25 9.65 15.42
CA ARG A 257 13.75 9.11 14.14
C ARG A 257 13.28 9.91 12.91
N LEU A 258 12.05 10.39 12.91
CA LEU A 258 11.46 11.15 11.81
C LEU A 258 11.27 12.64 12.14
N GLY A 259 11.85 13.11 13.24
CA GLY A 259 11.67 14.48 13.73
C GLY A 259 10.26 14.72 14.32
N ASP A 260 9.85 15.98 14.33
CA ASP A 260 8.51 16.38 14.81
C ASP A 260 7.42 16.00 13.79
N PHE A 261 6.41 15.26 14.26
CA PHE A 261 5.33 14.79 13.40
C PHE A 261 4.46 15.93 12.85
N ALA A 262 4.23 17.00 13.63
CA ALA A 262 3.41 18.13 13.18
C ALA A 262 4.07 18.84 11.99
N THR A 263 5.38 19.04 12.06
CA THR A 263 6.20 19.61 10.98
C THR A 263 6.19 18.71 9.75
N LEU A 264 6.40 17.39 9.92
CA LEU A 264 6.35 16.42 8.83
C LEU A 264 4.99 16.43 8.12
N ARG A 265 3.91 16.43 8.92
CA ARG A 265 2.53 16.49 8.41
C ARG A 265 2.28 17.74 7.58
N ALA A 266 2.60 18.90 8.13
CA ALA A 266 2.44 20.18 7.42
C ALA A 266 3.24 20.21 6.13
N THR A 267 4.51 19.78 6.17
CA THR A 267 5.39 19.73 5.00
C THR A 267 4.82 18.85 3.88
N LEU A 268 4.32 17.64 4.21
CA LEU A 268 3.73 16.74 3.20
C LEU A 268 2.46 17.32 2.58
N ILE A 269 1.55 17.87 3.39
CA ILE A 269 0.28 18.45 2.92
C ILE A 269 0.56 19.68 2.03
N ASP A 270 1.47 20.56 2.44
CA ASP A 270 1.85 21.74 1.66
C ASP A 270 2.53 21.35 0.34
N ALA A 271 3.42 20.36 0.37
CA ALA A 271 4.06 19.84 -0.83
C ALA A 271 3.04 19.25 -1.80
N TYR A 272 2.10 18.43 -1.30
CA TYR A 272 1.03 17.88 -2.11
C TYR A 272 0.16 18.99 -2.74
N ALA A 273 -0.24 20.01 -1.96
CA ALA A 273 -1.04 21.11 -2.43
C ALA A 273 -0.33 21.96 -3.52
N ARG A 274 1.02 22.02 -3.49
CA ARG A 274 1.78 22.68 -4.57
C ARG A 274 1.67 21.93 -5.90
N HIS A 275 1.66 20.60 -5.87
CA HIS A 275 1.61 19.76 -7.06
C HIS A 275 0.19 19.51 -7.58
N ALA A 276 -0.77 19.31 -6.68
CA ALA A 276 -2.16 19.00 -7.02
C ALA A 276 -3.06 20.26 -7.22
N GLY A 277 -2.55 21.44 -6.85
CA GLY A 277 -3.31 22.66 -6.69
C GLY A 277 -3.80 22.85 -5.25
N ARG A 278 -3.74 24.11 -4.78
CA ARG A 278 -4.22 24.46 -3.44
C ARG A 278 -5.74 24.30 -3.35
N GLU A 279 -6.19 23.70 -2.29
CA GLU A 279 -7.61 23.44 -2.04
C GLU A 279 -7.97 23.76 -0.61
N PRO A 280 -9.01 24.61 -0.38
CA PRO A 280 -9.51 24.87 0.96
C PRO A 280 -9.98 23.59 1.64
N GLY A 281 -9.68 23.44 2.95
CA GLY A 281 -10.13 22.33 3.77
C GLY A 281 -9.39 21.00 3.54
N LEU A 282 -8.38 20.93 2.68
CA LEU A 282 -7.60 19.68 2.48
C LEU A 282 -7.01 19.17 3.79
N ALA A 283 -6.40 20.04 4.60
CA ALA A 283 -5.77 19.65 5.86
C ALA A 283 -6.77 19.07 6.89
N ASP A 284 -8.02 19.58 6.89
CA ASP A 284 -9.10 19.09 7.75
C ASP A 284 -9.61 17.73 7.30
N ARG A 285 -9.80 17.55 5.97
CA ARG A 285 -10.17 16.25 5.38
C ARG A 285 -9.09 15.21 5.65
N VAL A 286 -7.82 15.56 5.45
CA VAL A 286 -6.69 14.67 5.80
C VAL A 286 -6.75 14.29 7.27
N GLY A 287 -6.97 15.24 8.18
CA GLY A 287 -7.10 14.98 9.62
C GLY A 287 -8.27 14.03 9.95
N TRP A 288 -9.38 14.11 9.23
CA TRP A 288 -10.48 13.16 9.38
C TRP A 288 -10.07 11.74 8.96
N TYR A 289 -9.45 11.59 7.78
CA TYR A 289 -8.98 10.29 7.31
C TYR A 289 -7.83 9.72 8.15
N GLU A 290 -6.95 10.56 8.73
CA GLU A 290 -5.95 10.12 9.72
C GLU A 290 -6.63 9.45 10.92
N ARG A 291 -7.67 10.09 11.51
CA ARG A 291 -8.42 9.52 12.63
C ARG A 291 -9.12 8.22 12.28
N ALA A 292 -9.77 8.15 11.13
CA ALA A 292 -10.42 6.93 10.65
C ALA A 292 -9.41 5.80 10.42
N THR A 293 -8.28 6.11 9.78
CA THR A 293 -7.21 5.13 9.52
C THR A 293 -6.55 4.66 10.81
N LEU A 294 -6.41 5.53 11.81
CA LEU A 294 -5.87 5.17 13.12
C LEU A 294 -6.74 4.14 13.83
N LEU A 295 -8.06 4.33 13.85
CA LEU A 295 -9.01 3.35 14.41
C LEU A 295 -8.96 2.01 13.66
N ARG A 296 -8.91 2.04 12.33
CA ARG A 296 -8.73 0.81 11.51
C ARG A 296 -7.42 0.10 11.85
N LYS A 297 -6.36 0.85 12.13
CA LYS A 297 -5.05 0.29 12.44
C LYS A 297 -5.00 -0.33 13.83
N ILE A 298 -5.59 0.28 14.83
CA ILE A 298 -5.72 -0.30 16.17
C ILE A 298 -6.47 -1.63 16.08
N HIS A 299 -7.60 -1.67 15.36
CA HIS A 299 -8.31 -2.91 15.11
C HIS A 299 -7.41 -3.98 14.48
N SER A 300 -6.70 -3.65 13.40
CA SER A 300 -5.77 -4.60 12.77
C SER A 300 -4.71 -5.12 13.74
N LEU A 301 -4.15 -4.28 14.61
CA LEU A 301 -3.17 -4.68 15.62
C LEU A 301 -3.74 -5.66 16.64
N LEU A 302 -5.01 -5.51 17.03
CA LEU A 302 -5.67 -6.34 18.03
C LEU A 302 -6.21 -7.66 17.47
N PHE A 303 -6.64 -7.70 16.21
CA PHE A 303 -7.40 -8.82 15.65
C PHE A 303 -6.65 -9.62 14.58
N ASP A 304 -5.74 -9.02 13.81
CA ASP A 304 -5.01 -9.73 12.77
C ASP A 304 -3.79 -10.45 13.37
N THR A 305 -4.03 -11.60 14.00
CA THR A 305 -3.00 -12.43 14.64
C THR A 305 -2.33 -13.39 13.68
N THR A 306 -2.87 -13.56 12.46
CA THR A 306 -2.38 -14.55 11.49
C THR A 306 -1.10 -14.11 10.78
N ARG A 307 -0.86 -12.80 10.71
CA ARG A 307 0.34 -12.25 10.03
C ARG A 307 1.64 -12.51 10.77
N HIS A 308 1.59 -12.55 12.10
CA HIS A 308 2.76 -12.73 12.97
C HIS A 308 2.32 -13.54 14.19
N PRO A 309 2.24 -14.86 14.10
CA PRO A 309 1.73 -15.72 15.18
C PRO A 309 2.71 -15.85 16.35
N GLU A 310 3.98 -15.44 16.20
CA GLU A 310 4.98 -15.57 17.25
C GLU A 310 4.60 -14.71 18.47
N PRO A 311 4.71 -15.25 19.71
CA PRO A 311 4.31 -14.57 20.94
C PRO A 311 4.92 -13.16 21.10
N ALA A 312 6.21 -13.01 20.82
CA ALA A 312 6.90 -11.72 20.90
C ALA A 312 6.38 -10.69 19.87
N ALA A 313 5.90 -11.14 18.70
CA ALA A 313 5.30 -10.26 17.72
C ALA A 313 3.90 -9.82 18.15
N LEU A 314 3.11 -10.71 18.75
CA LEU A 314 1.79 -10.40 19.30
C LEU A 314 1.89 -9.40 20.45
N GLU A 315 2.87 -9.57 21.33
CA GLU A 315 3.12 -8.63 22.43
C GLU A 315 3.50 -7.24 21.91
N ARG A 316 4.42 -7.14 20.96
CA ARG A 316 4.76 -5.85 20.31
C ARG A 316 3.54 -5.18 19.67
N ARG A 317 2.63 -5.95 19.05
CA ARG A 317 1.40 -5.43 18.45
C ARG A 317 0.43 -4.88 19.51
N ARG A 318 0.27 -5.60 20.63
CA ARG A 318 -0.55 -5.12 21.78
C ARG A 318 0.02 -3.83 22.34
N ALA A 319 1.31 -3.77 22.64
CA ALA A 319 1.97 -2.57 23.14
C ALA A 319 1.87 -1.39 22.16
N GLU A 320 1.86 -1.63 20.84
CA GLU A 320 1.61 -0.58 19.86
C GLU A 320 0.15 -0.12 19.89
N ALA A 321 -0.82 -1.04 19.95
CA ALA A 321 -2.23 -0.71 20.06
C ALA A 321 -2.53 0.14 21.31
N GLU A 322 -1.96 -0.21 22.45
CA GLU A 322 -2.09 0.57 23.70
C GLU A 322 -1.54 1.98 23.57
N ARG A 323 -0.36 2.16 22.93
CA ARG A 323 0.19 3.50 22.66
C ARG A 323 -0.75 4.34 21.80
N LEU A 324 -1.32 3.75 20.75
CA LEU A 324 -2.25 4.45 19.86
C LEU A 324 -3.58 4.78 20.57
N LEU A 325 -4.06 3.90 21.45
CA LEU A 325 -5.24 4.16 22.29
C LEU A 325 -5.00 5.35 23.26
N LYS A 326 -3.81 5.42 23.87
CA LYS A 326 -3.42 6.57 24.71
C LYS A 326 -3.40 7.88 23.93
N GLU A 327 -2.90 7.88 22.70
CA GLU A 327 -2.95 9.06 21.83
C GLU A 327 -4.37 9.49 21.51
N ILE A 328 -5.25 8.54 21.17
CA ILE A 328 -6.66 8.85 20.92
C ILE A 328 -7.30 9.40 22.19
N ALA A 329 -7.03 8.82 23.36
CA ALA A 329 -7.55 9.29 24.64
C ALA A 329 -7.17 10.75 24.89
N ALA A 330 -5.91 11.10 24.71
CA ALA A 330 -5.44 12.47 24.82
C ALA A 330 -6.16 13.43 23.84
N ALA A 331 -6.35 12.99 22.59
CA ALA A 331 -7.00 13.79 21.55
C ALA A 331 -8.51 14.01 21.77
N VAL A 332 -9.19 13.15 22.54
CA VAL A 332 -10.63 13.27 22.88
C VAL A 332 -10.85 13.77 24.32
N GLY A 333 -9.81 14.23 25.00
CA GLY A 333 -9.90 14.78 26.35
C GLY A 333 -10.31 13.75 27.42
N SER A 334 -9.79 12.52 27.33
CA SER A 334 -10.17 11.40 28.19
C SER A 334 -8.96 10.66 28.73
N SER A 335 -9.05 10.08 29.93
CA SER A 335 -8.14 9.06 30.42
C SER A 335 -8.61 7.66 29.99
N LEU A 336 -7.66 6.76 29.78
CA LEU A 336 -7.94 5.32 29.78
C LEU A 336 -8.16 4.94 31.24
N GLY A 337 -9.31 4.32 31.57
CA GLY A 337 -9.63 3.84 32.90
C GLY A 337 -8.72 2.70 33.34
#